data_a3f4dad9fd07ff54eb8dec8f7280d57b
#
_entry.id   a3f4dad9fd07ff54eb8dec8f7280d57b
#
_cell.length_a   1.000
_cell.length_b   1.000
_cell.length_c   1.000
_cell.angle_alpha   90.00
_cell.angle_beta   90.00
_cell.angle_gamma   90.00
#
_symmetry.space_group_name_H-M   'P 1'
#
loop_
_entity.id
_entity.type
_entity.pdbx_description
1 polymer ?
#
loop_
_entity_poly.entity_id
_entity_poly.type
_entity_poly.pdbx_seq_one_letter_code
_entity_poly.pdbx_strand_id
1 'polypeptide(L)'
;MIRSSFVRSLPAVLTAFVIASCSGAGGVDSTGPLGQSPDATATAGSGLELNALWWKDWHRDVVTVSKTIDATGGTISIPETGLTMTFPQGAVAAPITITVTSDAEYVAYKMAPAGTKFLKDVIVTQSLSTTEVAGETLKRQLSAAYIADDTVSLSGKVPVSEIEPSYTTFSAGSSPLPLAHTWIIRHFSRYMLASG
;
A
#
# COMPACT_ATOMS: atom_id res chain seq x y z
N MET A 1 9.39 -41.62 47.23
CA MET A 1 9.37 -43.05 46.81
C MET A 1 9.30 -43.11 45.31
N ILE A 2 10.35 -43.66 44.69
CA ILE A 2 10.44 -44.49 43.46
C ILE A 2 10.13 -43.74 42.17
N ARG A 3 11.18 -43.26 41.45
CA ARG A 3 11.97 -43.88 40.32
C ARG A 3 11.06 -44.46 39.21
N SER A 4 11.20 -43.90 37.99
CA SER A 4 11.75 -44.71 36.88
C SER A 4 12.06 -43.87 35.66
N SER A 5 13.35 -43.91 35.26
CA SER A 5 13.90 -43.49 33.99
C SER A 5 13.51 -44.48 32.90
N PHE A 6 13.25 -44.01 31.68
CA PHE A 6 13.46 -44.84 30.48
C PHE A 6 14.08 -44.00 29.37
N VAL A 7 15.35 -44.27 29.18
CA VAL A 7 16.16 -43.95 28.01
C VAL A 7 15.89 -45.03 26.97
N ARG A 8 15.60 -44.66 25.74
CA ARG A 8 15.77 -45.56 24.59
C ARG A 8 16.31 -44.84 23.37
N SER A 9 17.42 -45.37 22.96
CA SER A 9 18.34 -45.04 21.89
C SER A 9 17.79 -45.19 20.47
N LEU A 10 18.38 -44.42 19.58
CA LEU A 10 18.60 -44.45 18.12
C LEU A 10 18.35 -45.78 17.35
N PRO A 11 18.11 -45.69 15.99
CA PRO A 11 19.27 -45.55 15.11
C PRO A 11 19.08 -44.56 13.93
N ALA A 12 20.22 -44.03 13.50
CA ALA A 12 20.45 -43.31 12.27
C ALA A 12 20.35 -44.23 11.05
N VAL A 13 19.66 -43.80 10.01
CA VAL A 13 19.76 -44.41 8.68
C VAL A 13 20.34 -43.36 7.74
N LEU A 14 21.58 -43.65 7.35
CA LEU A 14 22.35 -42.92 6.34
C LEU A 14 21.96 -43.49 4.96
N THR A 15 21.32 -42.72 4.11
CA THR A 15 21.11 -43.11 2.70
C THR A 15 21.95 -42.19 1.82
N ALA A 16 23.02 -42.73 1.27
CA ALA A 16 23.86 -42.10 0.27
C ALA A 16 23.19 -42.19 -1.09
N PHE A 17 22.98 -41.04 -1.75
CA PHE A 17 22.59 -40.98 -3.16
C PHE A 17 23.80 -40.64 -4.03
N VAL A 18 24.11 -41.54 -4.92
CA VAL A 18 25.18 -41.47 -5.93
C VAL A 18 24.73 -40.58 -7.06
N ILE A 19 25.50 -39.54 -7.37
CA ILE A 19 25.29 -38.67 -8.53
C ILE A 19 26.08 -39.27 -9.71
N ALA A 20 25.37 -39.66 -10.74
CA ALA A 20 25.96 -40.03 -12.03
C ALA A 20 26.26 -38.76 -12.83
N SER A 21 27.53 -38.50 -13.09
CA SER A 21 28.03 -37.48 -13.99
C SER A 21 27.89 -37.98 -15.43
N CYS A 22 27.24 -37.15 -16.27
CA CYS A 22 27.35 -37.27 -17.72
C CYS A 22 28.16 -36.09 -18.26
N SER A 23 29.39 -36.39 -18.66
CA SER A 23 30.26 -35.49 -19.39
C SER A 23 29.86 -35.52 -20.90
N GLY A 24 29.52 -34.32 -21.42
CA GLY A 24 29.37 -34.10 -22.84
C GLY A 24 30.27 -32.93 -23.25
N ALA A 25 31.36 -33.26 -23.94
CA ALA A 25 32.31 -32.31 -24.49
C ALA A 25 31.69 -31.64 -25.73
N GLY A 26 31.83 -30.31 -25.79
CA GLY A 26 31.54 -29.52 -26.98
C GLY A 26 31.99 -28.10 -26.73
N GLY A 27 33.26 -27.82 -27.12
CA GLY A 27 33.84 -26.48 -27.01
C GLY A 27 33.27 -25.55 -28.08
N VAL A 28 33.03 -24.31 -27.67
CA VAL A 28 33.13 -23.11 -28.50
C VAL A 28 33.52 -21.96 -27.57
N ASP A 29 34.69 -21.39 -27.87
CA ASP A 29 35.14 -20.14 -27.32
C ASP A 29 34.10 -19.03 -27.60
N SER A 30 33.70 -18.33 -26.55
CA SER A 30 33.05 -17.04 -26.68
C SER A 30 33.56 -16.14 -25.55
N THR A 31 34.61 -15.42 -25.84
CA THR A 31 34.99 -14.18 -25.16
C THR A 31 33.88 -13.16 -25.36
N GLY A 32 32.90 -13.10 -24.46
CA GLY A 32 31.91 -12.05 -24.33
C GLY A 32 32.15 -11.25 -23.05
N PRO A 33 31.95 -9.94 -23.08
CA PRO A 33 32.24 -9.07 -21.92
C PRO A 33 31.34 -9.41 -20.74
N LEU A 34 31.93 -9.27 -19.55
CA LEU A 34 31.39 -9.55 -18.23
C LEU A 34 29.97 -9.00 -18.04
N GLY A 35 29.13 -9.89 -17.58
CA GLY A 35 27.72 -9.77 -17.34
C GLY A 35 27.23 -8.45 -16.76
N GLN A 36 26.34 -7.86 -17.47
CA GLN A 36 25.30 -7.05 -16.86
C GLN A 36 24.47 -7.98 -15.97
N SER A 37 24.48 -7.69 -14.68
CA SER A 37 23.39 -8.13 -13.80
C SER A 37 22.08 -7.81 -14.53
N PRO A 38 21.09 -8.69 -14.54
CA PRO A 38 19.78 -8.30 -14.99
C PRO A 38 19.36 -7.16 -14.05
N ASP A 39 19.43 -5.92 -14.55
CA ASP A 39 18.64 -4.84 -13.99
C ASP A 39 17.26 -5.42 -13.80
N ALA A 40 16.84 -5.47 -12.54
CA ALA A 40 15.45 -5.66 -12.25
C ALA A 40 14.74 -4.49 -12.93
N THR A 41 14.38 -4.70 -14.19
CA THR A 41 13.44 -3.86 -14.90
C THR A 41 12.20 -3.91 -14.03
N ALA A 42 12.04 -2.87 -13.23
CA ALA A 42 10.79 -2.63 -12.54
C ALA A 42 9.75 -2.73 -13.66
N THR A 43 8.92 -3.75 -13.60
CA THR A 43 7.81 -3.94 -14.51
C THR A 43 6.99 -2.68 -14.37
N ALA A 44 7.13 -1.78 -15.33
CA ALA A 44 6.32 -0.58 -15.43
C ALA A 44 4.86 -1.03 -15.36
N GLY A 45 4.13 -0.42 -14.45
CA GLY A 45 2.83 -0.81 -13.91
C GLY A 45 1.87 -1.44 -14.92
N SER A 46 1.08 -2.30 -14.42
CA SER A 46 -0.13 -2.81 -15.03
C SER A 46 -0.87 -1.67 -15.71
N GLY A 47 -0.86 -1.42 -16.95
CA GLY A 47 -1.41 -0.27 -17.69
C GLY A 47 -2.80 0.26 -17.24
N LEU A 48 -3.01 0.25 -15.94
CA LEU A 48 -4.21 0.73 -15.26
C LEU A 48 -4.07 2.22 -15.00
N GLU A 49 -4.97 2.98 -15.58
CA GLU A 49 -5.04 4.42 -15.43
C GLU A 49 -6.40 4.82 -14.83
N LEU A 50 -6.38 5.70 -13.84
CA LEU A 50 -7.56 6.22 -13.17
C LEU A 50 -7.56 7.75 -13.18
N ASN A 51 -8.74 8.36 -13.04
CA ASN A 51 -8.85 9.80 -12.87
C ASN A 51 -8.89 10.14 -11.38
N ALA A 52 -7.95 10.97 -10.92
CA ALA A 52 -7.95 11.43 -9.54
C ALA A 52 -9.20 12.27 -9.24
N LEU A 53 -9.77 12.10 -8.05
CA LEU A 53 -10.88 12.91 -7.57
C LEU A 53 -10.38 14.30 -7.20
N TRP A 54 -11.18 15.33 -7.50
CA TRP A 54 -10.88 16.72 -7.15
C TRP A 54 -11.41 17.07 -5.76
N TRP A 55 -10.76 18.06 -5.11
CA TRP A 55 -11.39 18.73 -4.00
C TRP A 55 -12.58 19.56 -4.51
N LYS A 56 -13.61 19.71 -3.69
CA LYS A 56 -14.77 20.54 -4.00
C LYS A 56 -14.37 22.00 -4.19
N ASP A 57 -13.48 22.49 -3.33
CA ASP A 57 -12.92 23.83 -3.40
C ASP A 57 -11.56 23.76 -4.08
N TRP A 58 -11.45 24.34 -5.27
CA TRP A 58 -10.22 24.37 -6.06
C TRP A 58 -9.11 25.14 -5.33
N HIS A 59 -7.90 24.65 -5.41
CA HIS A 59 -6.71 25.24 -4.79
C HIS A 59 -6.81 25.39 -3.27
N ARG A 60 -6.97 24.27 -2.60
CA ARG A 60 -6.90 24.23 -1.13
C ARG A 60 -5.47 24.41 -0.65
N ASP A 61 -5.33 24.92 0.55
CA ASP A 61 -4.04 24.91 1.22
C ASP A 61 -3.58 23.48 1.45
N VAL A 62 -2.31 23.22 1.16
CA VAL A 62 -1.67 21.95 1.49
C VAL A 62 -1.55 21.85 3.01
N VAL A 63 -2.13 20.79 3.57
CA VAL A 63 -2.09 20.53 5.00
C VAL A 63 -1.10 19.40 5.27
N THR A 64 -0.21 19.61 6.23
CA THR A 64 0.75 18.58 6.68
C THR A 64 0.56 18.32 8.16
N VAL A 65 0.36 17.06 8.53
CA VAL A 65 0.25 16.60 9.91
C VAL A 65 1.31 15.55 10.18
N SER A 66 2.00 15.67 11.31
CA SER A 66 2.96 14.68 11.79
C SER A 66 2.57 14.16 13.16
N LYS A 67 2.63 12.84 13.36
CA LYS A 67 2.35 12.19 14.63
C LYS A 67 3.23 10.94 14.81
N THR A 68 3.73 10.74 16.01
CA THR A 68 4.40 9.49 16.37
C THR A 68 3.36 8.44 16.71
N ILE A 69 3.45 7.30 16.06
CA ILE A 69 2.66 6.09 16.30
C ILE A 69 3.61 5.05 16.89
N ASP A 70 3.19 4.41 17.95
CA ASP A 70 3.92 3.34 18.64
C ASP A 70 3.16 2.01 18.60
N ALA A 71 3.62 1.01 19.35
CA ALA A 71 3.02 -0.31 19.40
C ALA A 71 1.56 -0.32 19.93
N THR A 72 1.11 0.73 20.63
CA THR A 72 -0.29 0.85 21.07
C THR A 72 -1.23 1.26 19.95
N GLY A 73 -0.67 1.72 18.82
CA GLY A 73 -1.41 2.24 17.69
C GLY A 73 -1.79 3.70 17.86
N GLY A 74 -2.85 4.14 17.19
CA GLY A 74 -3.32 5.51 17.28
C GLY A 74 -4.08 5.97 16.05
N THR A 75 -4.39 7.26 16.01
CA THR A 75 -5.12 7.88 14.90
C THR A 75 -4.42 9.15 14.46
N ILE A 76 -4.30 9.34 13.14
CA ILE A 76 -3.93 10.62 12.51
C ILE A 76 -5.19 11.14 11.82
N SER A 77 -5.50 12.42 12.01
CA SER A 77 -6.65 13.06 11.37
C SER A 77 -6.24 14.41 10.79
N ILE A 78 -6.79 14.71 9.61
CA ILE A 78 -6.69 16.01 8.95
C ILE A 78 -8.13 16.51 8.74
N PRO A 79 -8.72 17.22 9.72
CA PRO A 79 -10.12 17.63 9.66
C PRO A 79 -10.45 18.48 8.43
N GLU A 80 -9.50 19.32 8.00
CA GLU A 80 -9.64 20.22 6.85
C GLU A 80 -9.93 19.46 5.57
N THR A 81 -9.33 18.28 5.40
CA THR A 81 -9.54 17.41 4.23
C THR A 81 -10.56 16.31 4.51
N GLY A 82 -10.87 16.05 5.77
CA GLY A 82 -11.74 14.95 6.20
C GLY A 82 -11.06 13.58 6.18
N LEU A 83 -9.72 13.52 6.20
CA LEU A 83 -8.95 12.27 6.30
C LEU A 83 -8.86 11.81 7.75
N THR A 84 -9.02 10.52 7.95
CA THR A 84 -8.71 9.83 9.21
C THR A 84 -7.99 8.53 8.93
N MET A 85 -6.87 8.30 9.60
CA MET A 85 -6.07 7.07 9.51
C MET A 85 -6.03 6.42 10.89
N THR A 86 -6.43 5.17 10.98
CA THR A 86 -6.44 4.40 12.23
C THR A 86 -5.40 3.29 12.17
N PHE A 87 -4.44 3.36 13.08
CA PHE A 87 -3.38 2.37 13.26
C PHE A 87 -3.78 1.45 14.42
N PRO A 88 -4.06 0.17 14.16
CA PRO A 88 -4.39 -0.76 15.25
C PRO A 88 -3.17 -1.03 16.12
N GLN A 89 -3.40 -1.50 17.34
CA GLN A 89 -2.33 -1.95 18.23
C GLN A 89 -1.45 -2.99 17.54
N GLY A 90 -0.14 -2.79 17.58
CA GLY A 90 0.85 -3.63 16.92
C GLY A 90 0.96 -3.43 15.41
N ALA A 91 0.45 -2.32 14.87
CA ALA A 91 0.66 -1.96 13.45
C ALA A 91 2.12 -1.62 13.15
N VAL A 92 2.86 -1.11 14.12
CA VAL A 92 4.29 -0.82 14.03
C VAL A 92 5.07 -1.56 15.12
N ALA A 93 6.30 -2.01 14.81
CA ALA A 93 7.16 -2.73 15.74
C ALA A 93 7.86 -1.79 16.74
N ALA A 94 8.12 -0.56 16.34
CA ALA A 94 8.79 0.48 17.13
C ALA A 94 8.13 1.83 16.85
N PRO A 95 8.25 2.81 17.76
CA PRO A 95 7.72 4.14 17.52
C PRO A 95 8.27 4.74 16.23
N ILE A 96 7.38 5.28 15.39
CA ILE A 96 7.71 5.93 14.13
C ILE A 96 6.93 7.23 14.00
N THR A 97 7.59 8.30 13.59
CA THR A 97 6.91 9.55 13.26
C THR A 97 6.41 9.50 11.83
N ILE A 98 5.12 9.58 11.70
CA ILE A 98 4.39 9.55 10.43
C ILE A 98 4.00 10.96 10.05
N THR A 99 4.28 11.34 8.81
CA THR A 99 3.88 12.62 8.23
C THR A 99 2.94 12.36 7.07
N VAL A 100 1.80 13.03 7.05
CA VAL A 100 0.80 12.97 5.98
C VAL A 100 0.62 14.37 5.43
N THR A 101 0.78 14.53 4.12
CA THR A 101 0.64 15.80 3.41
C THR A 101 -0.44 15.66 2.34
N SER A 102 -1.45 16.55 2.35
CA SER A 102 -2.49 16.57 1.34
C SER A 102 -2.00 17.22 0.05
N ASP A 103 -2.63 16.86 -1.08
CA ASP A 103 -2.48 17.59 -2.33
C ASP A 103 -3.39 18.83 -2.34
N ALA A 104 -3.02 19.86 -3.13
CA ALA A 104 -3.78 21.12 -3.21
C ALA A 104 -5.05 21.01 -4.08
N GLU A 105 -5.04 20.17 -5.11
CA GLU A 105 -6.10 20.09 -6.12
C GLU A 105 -6.87 18.77 -6.06
N TYR A 106 -6.16 17.68 -5.76
CA TYR A 106 -6.69 16.32 -5.81
C TYR A 106 -6.86 15.70 -4.44
N VAL A 107 -7.81 14.79 -4.31
CA VAL A 107 -7.99 13.97 -3.11
C VAL A 107 -6.85 12.94 -3.05
N ALA A 108 -5.68 13.43 -2.73
CA ALA A 108 -4.44 12.65 -2.69
C ALA A 108 -3.58 13.03 -1.50
N TYR A 109 -2.76 12.08 -1.06
CA TYR A 109 -1.93 12.20 0.12
C TYR A 109 -0.56 11.58 -0.10
N LYS A 110 0.48 12.33 0.25
CA LYS A 110 1.83 11.83 0.38
C LYS A 110 2.09 11.45 1.82
N MET A 111 2.59 10.25 2.05
CA MET A 111 2.82 9.69 3.39
C MET A 111 4.30 9.33 3.57
N ALA A 112 4.88 9.78 4.67
CA ALA A 112 6.29 9.54 4.99
C ALA A 112 6.44 8.92 6.39
N PRO A 113 7.52 8.13 6.59
CA PRO A 113 8.58 7.76 5.65
C PRO A 113 8.09 6.81 4.56
N ALA A 114 8.43 7.11 3.29
CA ALA A 114 8.10 6.22 2.19
C ALA A 114 8.72 4.83 2.37
N GLY A 115 8.02 3.80 1.89
CA GLY A 115 8.46 2.42 2.03
C GLY A 115 8.25 1.80 3.42
N THR A 116 7.70 2.53 4.40
CA THR A 116 7.29 1.95 5.69
C THR A 116 6.27 0.86 5.45
N LYS A 117 6.52 -0.33 6.01
CA LYS A 117 5.57 -1.46 5.98
C LYS A 117 4.94 -1.65 7.35
N PHE A 118 3.64 -1.88 7.36
CA PHE A 118 2.88 -2.14 8.58
C PHE A 118 2.73 -3.63 8.84
N LEU A 119 2.76 -4.01 10.12
CA LEU A 119 2.55 -5.39 10.57
C LEU A 119 1.06 -5.77 10.57
N LYS A 120 0.18 -4.77 10.54
CA LYS A 120 -1.27 -4.91 10.47
C LYS A 120 -1.85 -3.88 9.53
N ASP A 121 -3.03 -4.18 9.01
CA ASP A 121 -3.78 -3.30 8.13
C ASP A 121 -4.08 -1.97 8.83
N VAL A 122 -3.71 -0.86 8.20
CA VAL A 122 -4.08 0.48 8.63
C VAL A 122 -5.31 0.91 7.85
N ILE A 123 -6.33 1.35 8.57
CA ILE A 123 -7.60 1.77 7.98
C ILE A 123 -7.55 3.27 7.71
N VAL A 124 -7.82 3.64 6.47
CA VAL A 124 -7.90 5.03 6.04
C VAL A 124 -9.32 5.34 5.62
N THR A 125 -9.88 6.42 6.14
CA THR A 125 -11.22 6.88 5.81
C THR A 125 -11.16 8.34 5.36
N GLN A 126 -11.70 8.60 4.19
CA GLN A 126 -11.88 9.93 3.61
C GLN A 126 -13.35 10.31 3.65
N SER A 127 -13.69 11.41 4.33
CA SER A 127 -14.99 12.04 4.18
C SER A 127 -15.15 12.60 2.76
N LEU A 128 -16.25 12.31 2.12
CA LEU A 128 -16.51 12.79 0.77
C LEU A 128 -17.20 14.16 0.74
N SER A 129 -17.51 14.74 1.89
CA SER A 129 -18.13 16.08 2.01
C SER A 129 -17.27 17.22 1.46
N THR A 130 -15.96 17.02 1.38
CA THR A 130 -14.96 17.99 0.90
C THR A 130 -14.54 17.75 -0.55
N THR A 131 -15.13 16.79 -1.23
CA THR A 131 -14.76 16.36 -2.59
C THR A 131 -15.81 16.75 -3.63
N GLU A 132 -15.47 16.68 -4.91
CA GLU A 132 -16.37 16.97 -6.02
C GLU A 132 -17.66 16.13 -6.05
N VAL A 133 -17.64 14.94 -5.43
CA VAL A 133 -18.80 14.05 -5.35
C VAL A 133 -19.73 14.35 -4.15
N ALA A 134 -19.42 15.39 -3.38
CA ALA A 134 -20.20 15.77 -2.21
C ALA A 134 -21.64 16.19 -2.59
N GLY A 135 -22.61 15.45 -2.11
CA GLY A 135 -24.03 15.69 -2.41
C GLY A 135 -24.50 15.21 -3.78
N GLU A 136 -23.63 14.51 -4.53
CA GLU A 136 -23.94 13.98 -5.86
C GLU A 136 -24.15 12.46 -5.80
N THR A 137 -25.04 11.94 -6.62
CA THR A 137 -25.14 10.50 -6.84
C THR A 137 -23.92 10.00 -7.61
N LEU A 138 -23.23 8.99 -7.09
CA LEU A 138 -22.07 8.44 -7.76
C LEU A 138 -22.45 7.82 -9.12
N LYS A 139 -21.83 8.31 -10.17
CA LYS A 139 -21.97 7.78 -11.54
C LYS A 139 -20.96 6.66 -11.83
N ARG A 140 -19.89 6.57 -11.04
CA ARG A 140 -18.81 5.61 -11.17
C ARG A 140 -18.38 5.12 -9.80
N GLN A 141 -17.80 3.94 -9.74
CA GLN A 141 -17.22 3.42 -8.52
C GLN A 141 -15.99 4.24 -8.14
N LEU A 142 -15.84 4.54 -6.85
CA LEU A 142 -14.63 5.10 -6.29
C LEU A 142 -13.64 4.00 -5.96
N SER A 143 -12.37 4.31 -6.11
CA SER A 143 -11.26 3.42 -5.77
C SER A 143 -10.17 4.22 -5.05
N ALA A 144 -9.52 3.61 -4.09
CA ALA A 144 -8.28 4.12 -3.54
C ALA A 144 -7.11 3.47 -4.31
N ALA A 145 -6.21 4.28 -4.81
CA ALA A 145 -5.12 3.84 -5.65
C ALA A 145 -3.76 4.26 -5.09
N TYR A 146 -2.82 3.32 -5.13
CA TYR A 146 -1.42 3.54 -4.78
C TYR A 146 -0.62 4.00 -6.00
N ILE A 147 0.22 5.00 -5.81
CA ILE A 147 1.11 5.56 -6.81
C ILE A 147 2.55 5.40 -6.31
N ALA A 148 3.33 4.54 -6.96
CA ALA A 148 4.71 4.27 -6.55
C ALA A 148 5.67 5.43 -6.88
N ASP A 149 5.41 6.15 -7.97
CA ASP A 149 6.22 7.28 -8.42
C ASP A 149 5.63 8.60 -7.93
N ASP A 150 6.32 9.23 -7.01
CA ASP A 150 5.94 10.52 -6.42
C ASP A 150 5.93 11.69 -7.42
N THR A 151 6.55 11.53 -8.60
CA THR A 151 6.66 12.57 -9.63
C THR A 151 5.51 12.57 -10.62
N VAL A 152 4.67 11.53 -10.59
CA VAL A 152 3.51 11.41 -11.48
C VAL A 152 2.54 12.56 -11.26
N SER A 153 2.16 13.23 -12.35
CA SER A 153 1.07 14.22 -12.34
C SER A 153 -0.26 13.54 -12.05
N LEU A 154 -1.09 14.18 -11.21
CA LEU A 154 -2.45 13.72 -10.94
C LEU A 154 -3.47 14.27 -11.95
N SER A 155 -3.03 15.10 -12.89
CA SER A 155 -3.89 15.65 -13.95
C SER A 155 -4.18 14.62 -15.03
N GLY A 156 -5.45 14.46 -15.36
CA GLY A 156 -5.90 13.51 -16.38
C GLY A 156 -5.86 12.07 -15.91
N LYS A 157 -5.44 11.17 -16.79
CA LYS A 157 -5.30 9.75 -16.47
C LYS A 157 -3.98 9.50 -15.76
N VAL A 158 -4.07 9.00 -14.54
CA VAL A 158 -2.93 8.72 -13.66
C VAL A 158 -2.60 7.24 -13.71
N PRO A 159 -1.37 6.86 -14.08
CA PRO A 159 -0.94 5.48 -13.98
C PRO A 159 -0.84 5.08 -12.49
N VAL A 160 -1.53 4.01 -12.12
CA VAL A 160 -1.56 3.51 -10.75
C VAL A 160 -0.85 2.17 -10.66
N SER A 161 -0.18 1.96 -9.54
CA SER A 161 0.57 0.73 -9.28
C SER A 161 -0.31 -0.35 -8.67
N GLU A 162 -1.29 0.03 -7.85
CA GLU A 162 -2.20 -0.88 -7.15
C GLU A 162 -3.53 -0.19 -6.84
N ILE A 163 -4.62 -0.97 -6.84
CA ILE A 163 -5.91 -0.55 -6.30
C ILE A 163 -6.08 -1.21 -4.95
N GLU A 164 -6.30 -0.40 -3.92
CA GLU A 164 -6.45 -0.89 -2.56
C GLU A 164 -7.85 -1.47 -2.31
N PRO A 165 -7.97 -2.50 -1.49
CA PRO A 165 -9.26 -2.97 -0.99
C PRO A 165 -10.01 -1.81 -0.32
N SER A 166 -11.19 -1.48 -0.85
CA SER A 166 -11.91 -0.28 -0.43
C SER A 166 -13.42 -0.41 -0.60
N TYR A 167 -14.16 0.45 0.10
CA TYR A 167 -15.60 0.56 -0.03
C TYR A 167 -16.08 1.98 0.24
N THR A 168 -17.24 2.34 -0.34
CA THR A 168 -17.91 3.62 -0.09
C THR A 168 -19.11 3.40 0.83
N THR A 169 -19.25 4.22 1.85
CA THR A 169 -20.45 4.30 2.69
C THR A 169 -21.40 5.36 2.14
N PHE A 170 -22.69 5.08 2.26
CA PHE A 170 -23.74 5.94 1.71
C PHE A 170 -24.74 6.36 2.79
N SER A 171 -25.42 7.48 2.57
CA SER A 171 -26.57 7.89 3.37
C SER A 171 -27.74 6.91 3.22
N ALA A 172 -28.61 6.86 4.21
CA ALA A 172 -29.88 6.15 4.09
C ALA A 172 -30.84 6.89 3.16
N GLY A 173 -31.75 6.15 2.50
CA GLY A 173 -32.81 6.73 1.67
C GLY A 173 -32.89 6.13 0.28
N SER A 174 -33.86 6.60 -0.51
CA SER A 174 -34.10 6.16 -1.89
C SER A 174 -33.07 6.68 -2.91
N SER A 175 -32.34 7.72 -2.55
CA SER A 175 -31.26 8.29 -3.37
C SER A 175 -30.02 8.45 -2.48
N PRO A 176 -29.30 7.36 -2.22
CA PRO A 176 -28.17 7.37 -1.29
C PRO A 176 -27.01 8.20 -1.83
N LEU A 177 -26.52 9.11 -1.00
CA LEU A 177 -25.36 9.97 -1.31
C LEU A 177 -24.10 9.38 -0.67
N PRO A 178 -22.94 9.50 -1.34
CA PRO A 178 -21.68 9.01 -0.79
C PRO A 178 -21.25 9.88 0.40
N LEU A 179 -20.95 9.24 1.53
CA LEU A 179 -20.55 9.91 2.77
C LEU A 179 -19.04 9.84 3.00
N ALA A 180 -18.48 8.65 2.85
CA ALA A 180 -17.08 8.40 3.06
C ALA A 180 -16.58 7.23 2.18
N HIS A 181 -15.30 7.26 1.85
CA HIS A 181 -14.60 6.14 1.24
C HIS A 181 -13.53 5.61 2.19
N THR A 182 -13.52 4.31 2.40
CA THR A 182 -12.59 3.66 3.33
C THR A 182 -11.77 2.63 2.58
N TRP A 183 -10.46 2.61 2.84
CA TRP A 183 -9.53 1.63 2.26
C TRP A 183 -8.50 1.18 3.28
N ILE A 184 -7.78 0.13 2.93
CA ILE A 184 -6.74 -0.47 3.75
C ILE A 184 -5.38 -0.20 3.12
N ILE A 185 -4.41 0.20 3.92
CA ILE A 185 -3.02 0.32 3.49
C ILE A 185 -2.10 -0.56 4.35
N ARG A 186 -1.04 -1.08 3.70
CA ARG A 186 -0.01 -1.92 4.33
C ARG A 186 1.38 -1.33 4.23
N HIS A 187 1.54 -0.27 3.47
CA HIS A 187 2.81 0.44 3.31
C HIS A 187 2.55 1.92 3.02
N PHE A 188 3.59 2.74 3.17
CA PHE A 188 3.51 4.16 2.86
C PHE A 188 4.12 4.51 1.53
N SER A 189 3.43 5.40 0.82
CA SER A 189 3.89 6.20 -0.30
C SER A 189 2.83 7.27 -0.61
N ARG A 190 2.38 7.35 -1.86
CA ARG A 190 1.36 8.27 -2.33
C ARG A 190 0.09 7.52 -2.67
N TYR A 191 -1.03 7.99 -2.16
CA TYR A 191 -2.35 7.45 -2.42
C TYR A 191 -3.27 8.54 -2.95
N MET A 192 -4.19 8.17 -3.84
CA MET A 192 -5.26 9.04 -4.30
C MET A 192 -6.61 8.33 -4.24
N LEU A 193 -7.65 9.11 -4.09
CA LEU A 193 -9.00 8.68 -4.42
C LEU A 193 -9.24 8.92 -5.90
N ALA A 194 -9.84 7.95 -6.57
CA ALA A 194 -10.06 8.00 -8.00
C ALA A 194 -11.45 7.50 -8.38
N SER A 195 -11.93 7.92 -9.55
CA SER A 195 -13.10 7.38 -10.24
C SER A 195 -12.68 6.77 -11.56
N GLY A 196 -13.09 5.53 -11.83
CA GLY A 196 -12.76 4.80 -13.06
C GLY A 196 -13.98 4.26 -13.76
#